data_b3c8f0db244142a25b7ca9c85ad3b962
#
_entry.id   b3c8f0db244142a25b7ca9c85ad3b962
#
_cell.length_a   1.000
_cell.length_b   1.000
_cell.length_c   1.000
_cell.angle_alpha   90.00
_cell.angle_beta   90.00
_cell.angle_gamma   90.00
#
_symmetry.space_group_name_H-M   'P 1'
#
loop_
_entity.id
_entity.type
_entity.pdbx_description
1 polymer ?
#
loop_
_entity_poly.entity_id
_entity_poly.type
_entity_poly.pdbx_seq_one_letter_code
_entity_poly.pdbx_strand_id
1 'polypeptide(L)'
;MGLLELNGLSPELLTELSYASQLGRSLKNNLDSFEKEALLQDALAAAEWLDINPLLAEVAIDYRIKSAESIRSKYERCYPHRPVIKTFNDILGFRFCCDDYREALSLALPQFKIVDLSHGKAVDDGYRGVHLYYQPDNFHYPIELQFNTLYDRQLNNWLHDYLYKKNYPASVGQALRTRYEQGDFCTIQTFEEVLNDVLSRCER
;
A
#
# COMPACT_ATOMS: atom_id res chain seq x y z
N MET A 1 -4.51 22.64 11.97
CA MET A 1 -4.14 21.26 12.29
C MET A 1 -4.13 20.51 10.95
N GLY A 2 -2.99 19.96 10.56
CA GLY A 2 -2.87 19.28 9.26
C GLY A 2 -3.50 17.88 9.30
N LEU A 3 -3.76 17.29 8.13
CA LEU A 3 -4.39 15.97 7.99
C LEU A 3 -3.67 14.87 8.81
N LEU A 4 -2.34 14.91 8.88
CA LEU A 4 -1.56 13.95 9.67
C LEU A 4 -1.75 14.16 11.18
N GLU A 5 -1.69 15.40 11.65
CA GLU A 5 -1.86 15.74 13.06
C GLU A 5 -3.26 15.39 13.58
N LEU A 6 -4.31 15.58 12.76
CA LEU A 6 -5.68 15.17 13.09
C LEU A 6 -5.78 13.65 13.35
N ASN A 7 -4.88 12.88 12.76
CA ASN A 7 -4.81 11.43 12.88
C ASN A 7 -3.69 10.95 13.84
N GLY A 8 -3.09 11.85 14.62
CA GLY A 8 -2.06 11.51 15.59
C GLY A 8 -0.69 11.17 14.99
N LEU A 9 -0.45 11.53 13.72
CA LEU A 9 0.86 11.38 13.09
C LEU A 9 1.54 12.74 12.91
N SER A 10 2.86 12.75 13.10
CA SER A 10 3.71 13.88 12.77
C SER A 10 4.94 13.41 11.97
N PRO A 11 5.63 14.30 11.24
CA PRO A 11 6.90 13.96 10.60
C PRO A 11 7.96 13.42 11.59
N GLU A 12 7.96 13.94 12.82
CA GLU A 12 8.86 13.50 13.91
C GLU A 12 8.56 12.06 14.29
N LEU A 13 7.28 11.71 14.55
CA LEU A 13 6.86 10.35 14.86
C LEU A 13 7.16 9.40 13.69
N LEU A 14 6.92 9.81 12.45
CA LEU A 14 7.27 9.01 11.27
C LEU A 14 8.78 8.78 11.16
N THR A 15 9.59 9.76 11.57
CA THR A 15 11.06 9.60 11.64
C THR A 15 11.45 8.55 12.68
N GLU A 16 10.84 8.61 13.87
CA GLU A 16 11.10 7.66 14.97
C GLU A 16 10.62 6.25 14.63
N LEU A 17 9.59 6.10 13.78
CA LEU A 17 9.09 4.83 13.27
C LEU A 17 9.83 4.35 12.02
N SER A 18 10.81 5.09 11.51
CA SER A 18 11.56 4.71 10.31
C SER A 18 12.74 3.80 10.65
N TYR A 19 12.68 2.54 10.20
CA TYR A 19 13.78 1.59 10.41
C TYR A 19 14.94 1.88 9.44
N ALA A 20 16.14 2.09 10.02
CA ALA A 20 17.38 2.22 9.25
C ALA A 20 17.92 0.83 8.88
N SER A 21 18.01 0.56 7.57
CA SER A 21 18.58 -0.69 7.05
C SER A 21 20.04 -0.88 7.51
N GLN A 22 20.36 -2.08 7.96
CA GLN A 22 21.70 -2.46 8.40
C GLN A 22 22.61 -2.93 7.24
N LEU A 23 22.14 -2.88 6.01
CA LEU A 23 22.87 -3.34 4.83
C LEU A 23 24.04 -2.44 4.42
N GLY A 24 24.16 -1.23 4.99
CA GLY A 24 25.23 -0.29 4.70
C GLY A 24 25.22 0.23 3.23
N ARG A 25 24.13 0.03 2.52
CA ARG A 25 23.95 0.43 1.11
C ARG A 25 22.62 1.17 0.92
N SER A 26 22.60 2.08 -0.06
CA SER A 26 21.37 2.79 -0.42
C SER A 26 20.29 1.84 -0.93
N LEU A 27 19.08 1.92 -0.36
CA LEU A 27 17.91 1.16 -0.79
C LEU A 27 17.36 1.59 -2.15
N LYS A 28 17.94 2.63 -2.79
CA LYS A 28 17.67 2.96 -4.19
C LYS A 28 18.26 1.95 -5.18
N ASN A 29 19.23 1.14 -4.74
CA ASN A 29 19.78 0.07 -5.57
C ASN A 29 18.74 -1.02 -5.82
N ASN A 30 18.89 -1.73 -6.94
CA ASN A 30 18.00 -2.83 -7.30
C ASN A 30 18.25 -4.06 -6.40
N LEU A 31 17.28 -4.96 -6.38
CA LEU A 31 17.33 -6.18 -5.56
C LEU A 31 18.57 -7.05 -5.83
N ASP A 32 18.99 -7.16 -7.10
CA ASP A 32 20.17 -7.93 -7.53
C ASP A 32 21.52 -7.34 -7.05
N SER A 33 21.50 -6.10 -6.54
CA SER A 33 22.69 -5.47 -5.95
C SER A 33 22.97 -5.94 -4.51
N PHE A 34 22.08 -6.74 -3.94
CA PHE A 34 22.17 -7.24 -2.57
C PHE A 34 22.23 -8.76 -2.55
N GLU A 35 22.87 -9.30 -1.52
CA GLU A 35 22.75 -10.71 -1.22
C GLU A 35 21.33 -10.99 -0.72
N LYS A 36 20.66 -12.00 -1.29
CA LYS A 36 19.23 -12.27 -1.08
C LYS A 36 18.88 -12.47 0.39
N GLU A 37 19.61 -13.37 1.06
CA GLU A 37 19.28 -13.71 2.44
C GLU A 37 19.53 -12.53 3.39
N ALA A 38 20.61 -11.76 3.17
CA ALA A 38 20.90 -10.57 3.96
C ALA A 38 19.80 -9.50 3.79
N LEU A 39 19.34 -9.27 2.54
CA LEU A 39 18.27 -8.32 2.27
C LEU A 39 16.94 -8.76 2.88
N LEU A 40 16.59 -10.04 2.76
CA LEU A 40 15.35 -10.57 3.34
C LEU A 40 15.39 -10.52 4.87
N GLN A 41 16.54 -10.85 5.50
CA GLN A 41 16.71 -10.76 6.94
C GLN A 41 16.58 -9.31 7.43
N ASP A 42 17.17 -8.33 6.73
CA ASP A 42 17.06 -6.92 7.09
C ASP A 42 15.61 -6.41 7.00
N ALA A 43 14.88 -6.78 5.94
CA ALA A 43 13.46 -6.42 5.79
C ALA A 43 12.57 -7.10 6.86
N LEU A 44 12.87 -8.33 7.26
CA LEU A 44 12.18 -9.03 8.33
C LEU A 44 12.49 -8.42 9.70
N ALA A 45 13.77 -8.07 9.96
CA ALA A 45 14.16 -7.36 11.16
C ALA A 45 13.45 -6.00 11.30
N ALA A 46 13.25 -5.29 10.18
CA ALA A 46 12.45 -4.07 10.16
C ALA A 46 11.00 -4.33 10.60
N ALA A 47 10.39 -5.40 10.11
CA ALA A 47 9.02 -5.76 10.50
C ALA A 47 8.93 -6.17 11.98
N GLU A 48 9.87 -6.96 12.47
CA GLU A 48 9.94 -7.37 13.87
C GLU A 48 10.18 -6.17 14.82
N TRP A 49 11.09 -5.26 14.43
CA TRP A 49 11.35 -4.05 15.19
C TRP A 49 10.10 -3.17 15.29
N LEU A 50 9.32 -3.06 14.22
CA LEU A 50 8.06 -2.32 14.22
C LEU A 50 7.01 -3.00 15.10
N ASP A 51 6.90 -4.33 15.06
CA ASP A 51 5.89 -5.09 15.80
C ASP A 51 6.01 -4.92 17.32
N ILE A 52 7.24 -4.74 17.81
CA ILE A 52 7.53 -4.50 19.24
C ILE A 52 7.71 -3.03 19.60
N ASN A 53 7.57 -2.11 18.65
CA ASN A 53 7.83 -0.67 18.88
C ASN A 53 6.69 -0.05 19.70
N PRO A 54 6.97 0.46 20.92
CA PRO A 54 5.94 0.99 21.80
C PRO A 54 5.22 2.21 21.23
N LEU A 55 5.86 2.98 20.33
CA LEU A 55 5.24 4.13 19.68
C LEU A 55 4.02 3.75 18.82
N LEU A 56 4.01 2.54 18.23
CA LEU A 56 2.85 2.07 17.47
C LEU A 56 1.64 1.78 18.35
N ALA A 57 1.84 1.44 19.62
CA ALA A 57 0.74 1.21 20.56
C ALA A 57 0.00 2.52 20.92
N GLU A 58 0.63 3.67 20.74
CA GLU A 58 0.06 5.00 21.02
C GLU A 58 -0.65 5.60 19.80
N VAL A 59 -0.48 4.99 18.61
CA VAL A 59 -1.10 5.47 17.37
C VAL A 59 -2.56 5.04 17.31
N ALA A 60 -3.48 6.00 17.22
CA ALA A 60 -4.92 5.77 17.26
C ALA A 60 -5.54 5.39 15.90
N ILE A 61 -4.74 5.23 14.86
CA ILE A 61 -5.21 4.91 13.51
C ILE A 61 -4.85 3.47 13.10
N ASP A 62 -5.61 2.95 12.13
CA ASP A 62 -5.38 1.63 11.56
C ASP A 62 -4.01 1.55 10.89
N TYR A 63 -3.19 0.60 11.28
CA TYR A 63 -1.91 0.32 10.66
C TYR A 63 -1.72 -1.17 10.39
N ARG A 64 -0.81 -1.47 9.51
CA ARG A 64 -0.44 -2.84 9.17
C ARG A 64 1.07 -2.97 9.06
N ILE A 65 1.61 -3.98 9.73
CA ILE A 65 2.97 -4.47 9.50
C ILE A 65 2.89 -5.65 8.53
N LYS A 66 3.74 -5.64 7.51
CA LYS A 66 3.75 -6.65 6.47
C LYS A 66 4.27 -7.98 6.99
N SER A 67 3.53 -9.07 6.76
CA SER A 67 3.93 -10.42 7.19
C SER A 67 5.20 -10.91 6.46
N ALA A 68 5.97 -11.76 7.13
CA ALA A 68 7.18 -12.38 6.59
C ALA A 68 6.94 -13.08 5.25
N GLU A 69 5.82 -13.79 5.10
CA GLU A 69 5.42 -14.43 3.85
C GLU A 69 5.21 -13.40 2.74
N SER A 70 4.53 -12.29 3.04
CA SER A 70 4.28 -11.21 2.06
C SER A 70 5.58 -10.50 1.65
N ILE A 71 6.55 -10.33 2.56
CA ILE A 71 7.88 -9.78 2.28
C ILE A 71 8.61 -10.69 1.28
N ARG A 72 8.69 -12.01 1.57
CA ARG A 72 9.34 -12.99 0.69
C ARG A 72 8.67 -13.07 -0.70
N SER A 73 7.36 -13.19 -0.73
CA SER A 73 6.58 -13.22 -1.98
C SER A 73 6.78 -11.95 -2.82
N LYS A 74 6.88 -10.78 -2.18
CA LYS A 74 7.10 -9.52 -2.90
C LYS A 74 8.52 -9.44 -3.46
N TYR A 75 9.52 -9.96 -2.75
CA TYR A 75 10.88 -10.10 -3.27
C TYR A 75 10.89 -10.92 -4.56
N GLU A 76 10.38 -12.15 -4.53
CA GLU A 76 10.40 -13.06 -5.69
C GLU A 76 9.71 -12.45 -6.91
N ARG A 77 8.57 -11.80 -6.71
CA ARG A 77 7.83 -11.14 -7.80
C ARG A 77 8.55 -9.93 -8.39
N CYS A 78 9.37 -9.25 -7.61
CA CYS A 78 10.02 -8.00 -8.00
C CYS A 78 11.48 -8.17 -8.45
N TYR A 79 12.09 -9.34 -8.17
CA TYR A 79 13.45 -9.64 -8.56
C TYR A 79 13.58 -9.72 -10.10
N PRO A 80 14.70 -9.30 -10.69
CA PRO A 80 15.90 -8.73 -10.04
C PRO A 80 15.95 -7.18 -10.06
N HIS A 81 15.25 -6.51 -10.96
CA HIS A 81 15.54 -5.15 -11.39
C HIS A 81 14.77 -4.05 -10.65
N ARG A 82 13.89 -4.42 -9.71
CA ARG A 82 13.14 -3.41 -8.95
C ARG A 82 14.00 -2.87 -7.80
N PRO A 83 14.06 -1.54 -7.58
CA PRO A 83 14.74 -0.97 -6.42
C PRO A 83 14.15 -1.47 -5.09
N VAL A 84 15.01 -1.71 -4.10
CA VAL A 84 14.62 -2.16 -2.75
C VAL A 84 13.58 -1.23 -2.14
N ILE A 85 13.83 0.09 -2.22
CA ILE A 85 12.92 1.14 -1.74
C ILE A 85 11.51 1.08 -2.36
N LYS A 86 11.37 0.58 -3.59
CA LYS A 86 10.07 0.40 -4.25
C LYS A 86 9.47 -0.98 -3.99
N THR A 87 10.30 -1.94 -3.62
CA THR A 87 9.87 -3.30 -3.29
C THR A 87 9.35 -3.38 -1.87
N PHE A 88 10.07 -2.80 -0.92
CA PHE A 88 9.73 -2.83 0.49
C PHE A 88 9.24 -1.46 1.01
N ASN A 89 8.38 -0.80 0.23
CA ASN A 89 7.82 0.51 0.56
C ASN A 89 6.58 0.50 1.46
N ASP A 90 6.18 -0.68 1.95
CA ASP A 90 4.96 -0.93 2.69
C ASP A 90 5.15 -1.98 3.81
N ILE A 91 6.39 -2.03 4.41
CA ILE A 91 6.63 -2.84 5.61
C ILE A 91 5.74 -2.34 6.75
N LEU A 92 5.69 -1.02 6.95
CA LEU A 92 4.70 -0.34 7.77
C LEU A 92 3.78 0.48 6.85
N GLY A 93 2.48 0.33 7.02
CA GLY A 93 1.46 1.09 6.32
C GLY A 93 0.37 1.57 7.24
N PHE A 94 0.05 2.87 7.20
CA PHE A 94 -1.09 3.49 7.87
C PHE A 94 -2.24 3.66 6.90
N ARG A 95 -3.48 3.54 7.40
CA ARG A 95 -4.69 3.66 6.59
C ARG A 95 -5.59 4.76 7.09
N PHE A 96 -5.90 5.68 6.21
CA PHE A 96 -6.75 6.84 6.48
C PHE A 96 -8.05 6.75 5.69
N CYS A 97 -9.15 7.18 6.32
CA CYS A 97 -10.36 7.54 5.61
C CYS A 97 -10.42 9.06 5.47
N CYS A 98 -10.75 9.53 4.28
CA CYS A 98 -10.93 10.94 3.97
C CYS A 98 -12.23 11.14 3.19
N ASP A 99 -12.76 12.36 3.21
CA ASP A 99 -13.97 12.69 2.44
C ASP A 99 -13.64 12.82 0.94
N ASP A 100 -12.46 13.38 0.64
CA ASP A 100 -11.89 13.44 -0.71
C ASP A 100 -10.35 13.42 -0.65
N TYR A 101 -9.70 13.36 -1.81
CA TYR A 101 -8.24 13.24 -1.92
C TYR A 101 -7.47 14.56 -1.92
N ARG A 102 -8.15 15.71 -1.92
CA ARG A 102 -7.50 17.04 -2.07
C ARG A 102 -6.49 17.32 -0.96
N GLU A 103 -6.87 17.01 0.29
CA GLU A 103 -5.96 17.21 1.43
C GLU A 103 -4.73 16.31 1.34
N ALA A 104 -4.91 15.02 1.02
CA ALA A 104 -3.80 14.09 0.86
C ALA A 104 -2.85 14.51 -0.28
N LEU A 105 -3.38 14.98 -1.40
CA LEU A 105 -2.61 15.48 -2.53
C LEU A 105 -1.89 16.80 -2.24
N SER A 106 -2.36 17.57 -1.26
CA SER A 106 -1.74 18.85 -0.85
C SER A 106 -0.57 18.69 0.13
N LEU A 107 -0.33 17.47 0.66
CA LEU A 107 0.76 17.17 1.61
C LEU A 107 2.14 17.19 0.93
N ALA A 108 2.54 18.35 0.43
CA ALA A 108 3.83 18.52 -0.28
C ALA A 108 4.98 18.80 0.71
N LEU A 109 5.45 17.76 1.40
CA LEU A 109 6.67 17.82 2.22
C LEU A 109 7.82 17.10 1.49
N PRO A 110 9.08 17.59 1.62
CA PRO A 110 10.23 17.03 0.88
C PRO A 110 10.47 15.52 1.11
N GLN A 111 10.10 15.03 2.30
CA GLN A 111 10.26 13.62 2.68
C GLN A 111 9.16 12.71 2.17
N PHE A 112 8.10 13.27 1.57
CA PHE A 112 6.98 12.51 1.04
C PHE A 112 7.06 12.35 -0.46
N LYS A 113 6.83 11.14 -0.92
CA LYS A 113 6.56 10.84 -2.32
C LYS A 113 5.07 10.51 -2.46
N ILE A 114 4.37 11.33 -3.23
CA ILE A 114 2.93 11.13 -3.52
C ILE A 114 2.78 10.25 -4.76
N VAL A 115 1.89 9.27 -4.68
CA VAL A 115 1.43 8.44 -5.79
C VAL A 115 -0.09 8.58 -5.84
N ASP A 116 -0.56 9.34 -6.81
CA ASP A 116 -1.99 9.55 -7.04
C ASP A 116 -2.56 8.39 -7.87
N LEU A 117 -3.43 7.61 -7.25
CA LEU A 117 -4.21 6.54 -7.87
C LEU A 117 -5.71 6.81 -7.75
N SER A 118 -6.12 8.05 -7.45
CA SER A 118 -7.53 8.43 -7.31
C SER A 118 -8.33 8.24 -8.61
N HIS A 119 -7.63 8.31 -9.75
CA HIS A 119 -8.19 8.07 -11.08
C HIS A 119 -7.80 6.72 -11.68
N GLY A 120 -7.20 5.82 -10.88
CA GLY A 120 -6.74 4.49 -11.30
C GLY A 120 -5.26 4.42 -11.63
N LYS A 121 -4.81 3.21 -11.95
CA LYS A 121 -3.44 2.90 -12.38
C LYS A 121 -3.33 2.99 -13.90
N ALA A 122 -2.10 3.03 -14.43
CA ALA A 122 -1.85 2.96 -15.87
C ALA A 122 -2.46 1.69 -16.51
N VAL A 123 -2.42 0.56 -15.81
CA VAL A 123 -3.24 -0.62 -16.08
C VAL A 123 -4.28 -0.65 -14.96
N ASP A 124 -5.48 -0.21 -15.27
CA ASP A 124 -6.55 -0.03 -14.29
C ASP A 124 -7.09 -1.40 -13.84
N ASP A 125 -6.93 -1.67 -12.56
CA ASP A 125 -7.41 -2.87 -11.88
C ASP A 125 -8.61 -2.60 -10.95
N GLY A 126 -9.20 -1.41 -11.08
CA GLY A 126 -10.34 -0.97 -10.28
C GLY A 126 -9.97 -0.30 -8.94
N TYR A 127 -8.70 -0.35 -8.53
CA TYR A 127 -8.25 0.31 -7.29
C TYR A 127 -8.29 1.84 -7.41
N ARG A 128 -8.70 2.52 -6.32
CA ARG A 128 -8.62 3.99 -6.18
C ARG A 128 -8.05 4.34 -4.81
N GLY A 129 -7.18 5.35 -4.77
CA GLY A 129 -6.60 5.86 -3.54
C GLY A 129 -5.44 6.81 -3.78
N VAL A 130 -4.95 7.45 -2.72
CA VAL A 130 -3.71 8.24 -2.73
C VAL A 130 -2.75 7.62 -1.74
N HIS A 131 -1.52 7.35 -2.20
CA HIS A 131 -0.47 6.81 -1.34
C HIS A 131 0.63 7.84 -1.16
N LEU A 132 0.99 8.10 0.07
CA LEU A 132 2.18 8.85 0.43
C LEU A 132 3.21 7.88 0.99
N TYR A 133 4.45 8.04 0.57
CA TYR A 133 5.57 7.28 1.10
C TYR A 133 6.50 8.24 1.81
N TYR A 134 6.56 8.12 3.14
CA TYR A 134 7.51 8.87 3.96
C TYR A 134 8.84 8.15 4.00
N GLN A 135 9.93 8.87 3.81
CA GLN A 135 11.27 8.32 3.89
C GLN A 135 12.27 9.41 4.30
N PRO A 136 12.93 9.30 5.47
CA PRO A 136 13.91 10.29 5.91
C PRO A 136 15.09 10.43 4.97
N ASP A 137 15.62 9.28 4.50
CA ASP A 137 16.75 9.20 3.56
C ASP A 137 16.77 7.85 2.81
N ASN A 138 17.81 7.62 2.02
CA ASN A 138 17.93 6.43 1.16
C ASN A 138 18.34 5.14 1.90
N PHE A 139 18.54 5.19 3.22
CA PHE A 139 18.95 4.06 4.06
C PHE A 139 17.81 3.57 4.96
N HIS A 140 16.67 4.29 5.00
CA HIS A 140 15.50 3.87 5.75
C HIS A 140 14.46 3.25 4.81
N TYR A 141 13.74 2.23 5.31
CA TYR A 141 12.57 1.71 4.61
C TYR A 141 11.46 2.75 4.63
N PRO A 142 10.74 2.94 3.51
CA PRO A 142 9.61 3.86 3.47
C PRO A 142 8.45 3.39 4.34
N ILE A 143 7.72 4.36 4.89
CA ILE A 143 6.43 4.14 5.55
C ILE A 143 5.34 4.55 4.57
N GLU A 144 4.36 3.66 4.33
CA GLU A 144 3.22 3.93 3.47
C GLU A 144 2.09 4.60 4.28
N LEU A 145 1.54 5.70 3.75
CA LEU A 145 0.31 6.31 4.23
C LEU A 145 -0.72 6.20 3.11
N GLN A 146 -1.75 5.39 3.34
CA GLN A 146 -2.77 5.07 2.35
C GLN A 146 -4.06 5.82 2.65
N PHE A 147 -4.48 6.71 1.76
CA PHE A 147 -5.71 7.49 1.86
C PHE A 147 -6.76 6.91 0.93
N ASN A 148 -7.94 6.64 1.47
CA ASN A 148 -9.10 6.20 0.70
C ASN A 148 -10.34 6.95 1.18
N THR A 149 -11.26 7.26 0.27
CA THR A 149 -12.63 7.57 0.66
C THR A 149 -13.31 6.31 1.18
N LEU A 150 -14.37 6.43 1.98
CA LEU A 150 -15.15 5.27 2.43
C LEU A 150 -15.69 4.47 1.24
N TYR A 151 -16.15 5.19 0.20
CA TYR A 151 -16.64 4.61 -1.03
C TYR A 151 -15.59 3.76 -1.74
N ASP A 152 -14.40 4.30 -1.95
CA ASP A 152 -13.31 3.57 -2.60
C ASP A 152 -12.77 2.44 -1.72
N ARG A 153 -12.67 2.65 -0.41
CA ARG A 153 -12.19 1.64 0.54
C ARG A 153 -13.06 0.39 0.51
N GLN A 154 -14.38 0.56 0.43
CA GLN A 154 -15.31 -0.56 0.36
C GLN A 154 -15.00 -1.45 -0.86
N LEU A 155 -14.95 -0.88 -2.06
CA LEU A 155 -14.64 -1.66 -3.26
C LEU A 155 -13.21 -2.21 -3.25
N ASN A 156 -12.22 -1.40 -2.82
CA ASN A 156 -10.82 -1.86 -2.72
C ASN A 156 -10.68 -3.11 -1.84
N ASN A 157 -11.43 -3.19 -0.72
CA ASN A 157 -11.43 -4.37 0.14
C ASN A 157 -12.01 -5.58 -0.58
N TRP A 158 -13.14 -5.44 -1.29
CA TRP A 158 -13.71 -6.54 -2.08
C TRP A 158 -12.79 -6.98 -3.20
N LEU A 159 -12.18 -6.05 -3.95
CA LEU A 159 -11.19 -6.38 -4.97
C LEU A 159 -9.99 -7.13 -4.39
N HIS A 160 -9.52 -6.72 -3.21
CA HIS A 160 -8.41 -7.40 -2.54
C HIS A 160 -8.76 -8.84 -2.17
N ASP A 161 -9.94 -9.07 -1.60
CA ASP A 161 -10.31 -10.37 -1.08
C ASP A 161 -10.75 -11.35 -2.17
N TYR A 162 -11.38 -10.86 -3.22
CA TYR A 162 -11.98 -11.69 -4.25
C TYR A 162 -11.17 -11.79 -5.55
N LEU A 163 -10.36 -10.77 -5.89
CA LEU A 163 -9.62 -10.74 -7.15
C LEU A 163 -8.12 -10.91 -6.99
N TYR A 164 -7.47 -10.04 -6.19
CA TYR A 164 -6.01 -9.96 -6.20
C TYR A 164 -5.34 -11.22 -5.67
N LYS A 165 -5.98 -11.90 -4.71
CA LYS A 165 -5.50 -13.20 -4.19
C LYS A 165 -5.67 -14.35 -5.20
N LYS A 166 -6.53 -14.18 -6.21
CA LYS A 166 -6.84 -15.21 -7.23
C LYS A 166 -6.19 -14.93 -8.58
N ASN A 167 -5.40 -13.85 -8.68
CA ASN A 167 -4.69 -13.45 -9.91
C ASN A 167 -5.59 -13.27 -11.15
N TYR A 168 -6.80 -12.76 -10.97
CA TYR A 168 -7.65 -12.40 -12.10
C TYR A 168 -7.03 -11.25 -12.92
N PRO A 169 -7.31 -11.15 -14.22
CA PRO A 169 -6.87 -10.03 -15.06
C PRO A 169 -7.33 -8.68 -14.52
N ALA A 170 -6.52 -7.64 -14.70
CA ALA A 170 -6.84 -6.26 -14.26
C ALA A 170 -8.18 -5.76 -14.86
N SER A 171 -8.52 -6.18 -16.07
CA SER A 171 -9.79 -5.85 -16.76
C SER A 171 -11.03 -6.26 -15.97
N VAL A 172 -10.96 -7.33 -15.16
CA VAL A 172 -12.06 -7.74 -14.27
C VAL A 172 -12.29 -6.69 -13.19
N GLY A 173 -11.22 -6.23 -12.54
CA GLY A 173 -11.32 -5.19 -11.54
C GLY A 173 -11.81 -3.86 -12.11
N GLN A 174 -11.35 -3.49 -13.32
CA GLN A 174 -11.83 -2.30 -14.02
C GLN A 174 -13.33 -2.39 -14.33
N ALA A 175 -13.80 -3.54 -14.84
CA ALA A 175 -15.22 -3.75 -15.13
C ALA A 175 -16.08 -3.64 -13.86
N LEU A 176 -15.62 -4.22 -12.73
CA LEU A 176 -16.28 -4.11 -11.44
C LEU A 176 -16.33 -2.68 -10.94
N ARG A 177 -15.24 -1.91 -11.09
CA ARG A 177 -15.20 -0.48 -10.74
C ARG A 177 -16.26 0.29 -11.52
N THR A 178 -16.32 0.11 -12.83
CA THR A 178 -17.32 0.76 -13.69
C THR A 178 -18.74 0.46 -13.22
N ARG A 179 -19.05 -0.80 -12.92
CA ARG A 179 -20.36 -1.24 -12.43
C ARG A 179 -20.69 -0.65 -11.05
N TYR A 180 -19.70 -0.56 -10.16
CA TYR A 180 -19.82 0.06 -8.84
C TYR A 180 -20.14 1.55 -8.92
N GLU A 181 -19.45 2.28 -9.79
CA GLU A 181 -19.67 3.70 -10.05
C GLU A 181 -21.02 3.99 -10.71
N GLN A 182 -21.59 3.02 -11.42
CA GLN A 182 -22.95 3.06 -11.97
C GLN A 182 -24.04 2.73 -10.93
N GLY A 183 -23.62 2.26 -9.74
CA GLY A 183 -24.56 1.90 -8.67
C GLY A 183 -25.17 0.50 -8.81
N ASP A 184 -24.59 -0.38 -9.64
CA ASP A 184 -25.13 -1.71 -9.89
C ASP A 184 -25.06 -2.62 -8.65
N PHE A 185 -24.19 -2.30 -7.70
CA PHE A 185 -24.08 -3.02 -6.43
C PHE A 185 -23.51 -2.11 -5.31
N CYS A 186 -23.94 -2.38 -4.08
CA CYS A 186 -23.48 -1.67 -2.88
C CYS A 186 -23.26 -2.60 -1.66
N THR A 187 -23.59 -3.89 -1.80
CA THR A 187 -23.40 -4.91 -0.76
C THR A 187 -22.50 -6.03 -1.27
N ILE A 188 -21.96 -6.84 -0.32
CA ILE A 188 -21.11 -7.96 -0.69
C ILE A 188 -21.86 -9.02 -1.53
N GLN A 189 -23.14 -9.25 -1.22
CA GLN A 189 -23.95 -10.23 -1.95
C GLN A 189 -24.14 -9.81 -3.42
N THR A 190 -24.54 -8.56 -3.64
CA THR A 190 -24.71 -8.03 -5.00
C THR A 190 -23.37 -7.88 -5.74
N PHE A 191 -22.28 -7.62 -5.02
CA PHE A 191 -20.92 -7.66 -5.58
C PHE A 191 -20.57 -9.05 -6.11
N GLU A 192 -20.82 -10.13 -5.35
CA GLU A 192 -20.54 -11.51 -5.78
C GLU A 192 -21.35 -11.90 -7.02
N GLU A 193 -22.61 -11.48 -7.13
CA GLU A 193 -23.45 -11.70 -8.31
C GLU A 193 -22.84 -11.01 -9.54
N VAL A 194 -22.45 -9.74 -9.41
CA VAL A 194 -21.83 -8.96 -10.49
C VAL A 194 -20.46 -9.51 -10.85
N LEU A 195 -19.67 -9.96 -9.89
CA LEU A 195 -18.39 -10.62 -10.14
C LEU A 195 -18.55 -11.86 -11.02
N ASN A 196 -19.52 -12.72 -10.69
CA ASN A 196 -19.82 -13.93 -11.47
C ASN A 196 -20.28 -13.59 -12.91
N ASP A 197 -21.10 -12.54 -13.10
CA ASP A 197 -21.48 -12.06 -14.42
C ASP A 197 -20.28 -11.56 -15.23
N VAL A 198 -19.38 -10.77 -14.61
CA VAL A 198 -18.16 -10.27 -15.28
C VAL A 198 -17.25 -11.43 -15.66
N LEU A 199 -17.00 -12.39 -14.77
CA LEU A 199 -16.15 -13.54 -15.04
C LEU A 199 -16.70 -14.42 -16.16
N SER A 200 -18.02 -14.67 -16.20
CA SER A 200 -18.66 -15.48 -17.26
C SER A 200 -18.54 -14.85 -18.65
N ARG A 201 -18.34 -13.53 -18.73
CA ARG A 201 -18.11 -12.81 -20.00
C ARG A 201 -16.64 -12.80 -20.42
N CYS A 202 -15.70 -12.94 -19.46
CA CYS A 202 -14.27 -13.01 -19.76
C CYS A 202 -13.82 -14.40 -20.26
N GLU A 203 -14.60 -15.44 -20.03
CA GLU A 203 -14.33 -16.82 -20.49
C GLU A 203 -14.81 -17.11 -21.92
N ARG A 204 -15.46 -16.15 -22.56
CA ARG A 204 -15.93 -16.22 -23.98
C ARG A 204 -15.04 -15.40 -24.90
#